data_6dfce46d6537792b516cdff6b0c19ec0
#
_entry.id   6dfce46d6537792b516cdff6b0c19ec0
#
_cell.length_a   1.000
_cell.length_b   1.000
_cell.length_c   1.000
_cell.angle_alpha   90.00
_cell.angle_beta   90.00
_cell.angle_gamma   90.00
#
_symmetry.space_group_name_H-M   'P 1'
#
loop_
_entity.id
_entity.type
_entity.pdbx_description
1 polymer ?
#
loop_
_entity_poly.entity_id
_entity_poly.type
_entity_poly.pdbx_seq_one_letter_code
_entity_poly.pdbx_strand_id
1 'polypeptide(L)'
;MIASFAAGDPTAKTFFDRHGWVLVDTLDTSEVERLRAWVDDVASWPATDDRWLHYRELTDDGPKLCRTENFTPFHAGLRSLLTQGSVMEMAAILLGEEARLYKEKINYKLAGGAGYAPHQDAPAYPFIDAHISCMIAVDDADAENGCLEVVGECFDRVLPMNEVGCIEDSVVTSLVWTSAPVRSGQTL
;
A
#
# COMPACT_ATOMS: atom_id res chain seq x y z
N MET A 1 6.38 11.61 -15.57
CA MET A 1 5.79 10.31 -15.22
C MET A 1 6.89 9.43 -14.66
N ILE A 2 6.62 8.74 -13.57
CA ILE A 2 7.51 7.70 -13.05
C ILE A 2 7.43 6.50 -14.01
N ALA A 3 8.58 5.85 -14.26
CA ALA A 3 8.60 4.65 -15.08
C ALA A 3 7.97 3.49 -14.30
N SER A 4 7.05 2.76 -14.90
CA SER A 4 6.57 1.47 -14.40
C SER A 4 7.27 0.32 -15.12
N PHE A 5 7.34 -0.81 -14.44
CA PHE A 5 7.90 -2.06 -14.95
C PHE A 5 6.77 -3.08 -15.19
N ALA A 6 6.92 -3.95 -16.16
CA ALA A 6 6.00 -5.07 -16.31
C ALA A 6 6.18 -6.07 -15.14
N ALA A 7 5.11 -6.78 -14.78
CA ALA A 7 5.21 -7.88 -13.83
C ALA A 7 6.23 -8.92 -14.34
N GLY A 8 7.16 -9.34 -13.49
CA GLY A 8 8.24 -10.27 -13.84
C GLY A 8 9.45 -9.65 -14.57
N ASP A 9 9.49 -8.34 -14.78
CA ASP A 9 10.66 -7.68 -15.36
C ASP A 9 11.83 -7.74 -14.37
N PRO A 10 12.96 -8.40 -14.72
CA PRO A 10 14.10 -8.54 -13.80
C PRO A 10 14.76 -7.20 -13.46
N THR A 11 14.56 -6.16 -14.28
CA THR A 11 15.14 -4.83 -14.03
C THR A 11 14.40 -4.08 -12.94
N ALA A 12 13.16 -4.47 -12.62
CA ALA A 12 12.38 -3.94 -11.49
C ALA A 12 13.10 -4.15 -10.15
N LYS A 13 13.68 -5.35 -9.93
CA LYS A 13 14.48 -5.63 -8.73
C LYS A 13 15.70 -4.74 -8.64
N THR A 14 16.43 -4.54 -9.73
CA THR A 14 17.61 -3.67 -9.75
C THR A 14 17.24 -2.23 -9.40
N PHE A 15 16.08 -1.76 -9.89
CA PHE A 15 15.56 -0.44 -9.55
C PHE A 15 15.18 -0.37 -8.07
N PHE A 16 14.44 -1.37 -7.57
CA PHE A 16 14.03 -1.47 -6.17
C PHE A 16 15.24 -1.48 -5.21
N ASP A 17 16.24 -2.31 -5.49
CA ASP A 17 17.46 -2.42 -4.66
C ASP A 17 18.22 -1.08 -4.58
N ARG A 18 18.08 -0.23 -5.58
CA ARG A 18 18.72 1.08 -5.62
C ARG A 18 17.90 2.18 -4.97
N HIS A 19 16.58 2.11 -5.07
CA HIS A 19 15.69 3.23 -4.71
C HIS A 19 14.75 2.92 -3.54
N GLY A 20 14.64 1.66 -3.09
CA GLY A 20 13.77 1.26 -1.98
C GLY A 20 12.28 1.25 -2.33
N TRP A 21 11.90 1.54 -3.56
CA TRP A 21 10.53 1.48 -4.08
C TRP A 21 10.56 1.15 -5.57
N VAL A 22 9.43 0.65 -6.09
CA VAL A 22 9.25 0.38 -7.52
C VAL A 22 7.76 0.39 -7.88
N LEU A 23 7.42 0.87 -9.07
CA LEU A 23 6.06 0.83 -9.62
C LEU A 23 5.97 -0.28 -10.67
N VAL A 24 5.02 -1.20 -10.51
CA VAL A 24 4.86 -2.38 -11.38
C VAL A 24 3.43 -2.48 -11.90
N ASP A 25 3.28 -2.78 -13.18
CA ASP A 25 1.99 -3.10 -13.80
C ASP A 25 1.62 -4.56 -13.46
N THR A 26 0.80 -4.77 -12.43
CA THR A 26 0.53 -6.11 -11.87
C THR A 26 -0.80 -6.72 -12.29
N LEU A 27 -1.84 -5.92 -12.51
CA LEU A 27 -3.18 -6.39 -12.82
C LEU A 27 -3.64 -5.92 -14.20
N ASP A 28 -4.32 -6.79 -14.93
CA ASP A 28 -4.99 -6.41 -16.17
C ASP A 28 -6.36 -5.73 -15.91
N THR A 29 -7.00 -5.22 -16.98
CA THR A 29 -8.28 -4.52 -16.87
C THR A 29 -9.36 -5.38 -16.22
N SER A 30 -9.43 -6.66 -16.54
CA SER A 30 -10.45 -7.57 -15.99
C SER A 30 -10.20 -7.88 -14.51
N GLU A 31 -8.95 -7.90 -14.08
CA GLU A 31 -8.55 -8.06 -12.68
C GLU A 31 -8.87 -6.81 -11.87
N VAL A 32 -8.64 -5.63 -12.44
CA VAL A 32 -9.03 -4.35 -11.85
C VAL A 32 -10.53 -4.25 -11.64
N GLU A 33 -11.34 -4.64 -12.63
CA GLU A 33 -12.81 -4.66 -12.48
C GLU A 33 -13.25 -5.58 -11.34
N ARG A 34 -12.65 -6.76 -11.23
CA ARG A 34 -12.92 -7.68 -10.11
C ARG A 34 -12.47 -7.10 -8.77
N LEU A 35 -11.27 -6.50 -8.74
CA LEU A 35 -10.73 -5.87 -7.52
C LEU A 35 -11.67 -4.78 -7.00
N ARG A 36 -12.16 -3.90 -7.88
CA ARG A 36 -13.14 -2.86 -7.52
C ARG A 36 -14.41 -3.45 -6.92
N ALA A 37 -14.99 -4.44 -7.59
CA ALA A 37 -16.20 -5.11 -7.09
C ALA A 37 -15.98 -5.76 -5.71
N TRP A 38 -14.81 -6.36 -5.48
CA TRP A 38 -14.47 -6.97 -4.18
C TRP A 38 -14.22 -5.94 -3.08
N VAL A 39 -13.62 -4.80 -3.42
CA VAL A 39 -13.42 -3.69 -2.48
C VAL A 39 -14.75 -3.07 -2.08
N ASP A 40 -15.68 -2.89 -3.03
CA ASP A 40 -17.04 -2.41 -2.78
C ASP A 40 -17.84 -3.40 -1.92
N ASP A 41 -17.71 -4.70 -2.19
CA ASP A 41 -18.33 -5.74 -1.34
C ASP A 41 -17.85 -5.63 0.10
N VAL A 42 -16.53 -5.62 0.32
CA VAL A 42 -15.93 -5.48 1.67
C VAL A 42 -16.36 -4.18 2.36
N ALA A 43 -16.43 -3.07 1.62
CA ALA A 43 -16.88 -1.78 2.17
C ALA A 43 -18.34 -1.81 2.64
N SER A 44 -19.18 -2.68 2.04
CA SER A 44 -20.59 -2.85 2.38
C SER A 44 -20.84 -3.73 3.60
N TRP A 45 -19.84 -4.45 4.08
CA TRP A 45 -20.01 -5.37 5.20
C TRP A 45 -20.41 -4.65 6.48
N PRO A 46 -21.23 -5.29 7.34
CA PRO A 46 -21.62 -4.70 8.62
C PRO A 46 -20.42 -4.62 9.58
N ALA A 47 -20.46 -3.69 10.51
CA ALA A 47 -19.48 -3.66 11.60
C ALA A 47 -19.58 -4.93 12.44
N THR A 48 -18.42 -5.45 12.87
CA THR A 48 -18.31 -6.63 13.74
C THR A 48 -17.24 -6.41 14.80
N ASP A 49 -17.29 -7.14 15.90
CA ASP A 49 -16.31 -7.05 16.98
C ASP A 49 -15.22 -8.15 16.90
N ASP A 50 -15.40 -9.18 16.06
CA ASP A 50 -14.60 -10.41 16.08
C ASP A 50 -14.12 -10.92 14.71
N ARG A 51 -14.37 -10.17 13.64
CA ARG A 51 -14.04 -10.60 12.27
C ARG A 51 -13.09 -9.60 11.60
N TRP A 52 -13.64 -8.81 10.67
CA TRP A 52 -12.90 -7.72 10.03
C TRP A 52 -13.01 -6.45 10.85
N LEU A 53 -12.06 -5.52 10.64
CA LEU A 53 -11.98 -4.28 11.39
C LEU A 53 -12.27 -3.11 10.45
N HIS A 54 -13.40 -2.45 10.65
CA HIS A 54 -13.76 -1.21 9.99
C HIS A 54 -13.36 0.00 10.83
N TYR A 55 -12.45 0.81 10.29
CA TYR A 55 -12.05 2.08 10.88
C TYR A 55 -12.80 3.23 10.20
N ARG A 56 -13.26 4.18 10.98
CA ARG A 56 -13.96 5.35 10.48
C ARG A 56 -13.24 6.61 10.93
N GLU A 57 -13.10 7.57 10.01
CA GLU A 57 -12.66 8.92 10.34
C GLU A 57 -13.89 9.85 10.46
N LEU A 58 -13.78 10.84 11.33
CA LEU A 58 -14.81 11.86 11.48
C LEU A 58 -14.60 12.95 10.42
N THR A 59 -15.61 13.17 9.60
CA THR A 59 -15.65 14.22 8.59
C THR A 59 -16.80 15.18 8.90
N ASP A 60 -16.86 16.31 8.19
CA ASP A 60 -17.96 17.30 8.34
C ASP A 60 -19.34 16.68 8.08
N ASP A 61 -19.40 15.63 7.24
CA ASP A 61 -20.65 14.90 6.92
C ASP A 61 -20.90 13.71 7.88
N GLY A 62 -20.09 13.55 8.94
CA GLY A 62 -20.16 12.44 9.88
C GLY A 62 -19.08 11.36 9.66
N PRO A 63 -19.19 10.23 10.39
CA PRO A 63 -18.18 9.17 10.32
C PRO A 63 -18.20 8.46 8.97
N LYS A 64 -17.08 8.48 8.25
CA LYS A 64 -16.89 7.76 6.97
C LYS A 64 -15.90 6.62 7.11
N LEU A 65 -16.14 5.50 6.41
CA LEU A 65 -15.23 4.37 6.38
C LEU A 65 -13.92 4.81 5.70
N CYS A 66 -12.81 4.74 6.42
CA CYS A 66 -11.49 5.12 5.89
C CYS A 66 -10.54 3.92 5.73
N ARG A 67 -10.80 2.80 6.45
CA ARG A 67 -9.98 1.60 6.35
C ARG A 67 -10.74 0.34 6.73
N THR A 68 -10.41 -0.79 6.07
CA THR A 68 -10.79 -2.14 6.51
C THR A 68 -9.56 -3.02 6.59
N GLU A 69 -9.42 -3.78 7.68
CA GLU A 69 -8.35 -4.76 7.92
C GLU A 69 -8.95 -6.14 8.24
N ASN A 70 -8.13 -7.19 8.15
CA ASN A 70 -8.51 -8.59 8.47
C ASN A 70 -9.67 -9.13 7.62
N PHE A 71 -9.71 -8.79 6.34
CA PHE A 71 -10.76 -9.25 5.43
C PHE A 71 -10.42 -10.53 4.66
N THR A 72 -9.15 -10.87 4.51
CA THR A 72 -8.71 -12.05 3.74
C THR A 72 -9.27 -13.38 4.24
N PRO A 73 -9.49 -13.63 5.55
CA PRO A 73 -10.15 -14.84 6.00
C PRO A 73 -11.59 -14.97 5.51
N PHE A 74 -12.26 -13.86 5.17
CA PHE A 74 -13.69 -13.79 4.90
C PHE A 74 -14.00 -13.52 3.42
N HIS A 75 -13.02 -13.11 2.61
CA HIS A 75 -13.19 -12.83 1.18
C HIS A 75 -12.22 -13.64 0.32
N ALA A 76 -12.71 -14.74 -0.28
CA ALA A 76 -11.87 -15.69 -1.02
C ALA A 76 -11.15 -15.07 -2.23
N GLY A 77 -11.80 -14.16 -2.97
CA GLY A 77 -11.22 -13.48 -4.14
C GLY A 77 -10.03 -12.61 -3.76
N LEU A 78 -10.21 -11.73 -2.76
CA LEU A 78 -9.11 -10.88 -2.26
C LEU A 78 -7.99 -11.72 -1.64
N ARG A 79 -8.33 -12.78 -0.89
CA ARG A 79 -7.31 -13.70 -0.38
C ARG A 79 -6.48 -14.29 -1.51
N SER A 80 -7.11 -14.80 -2.58
CA SER A 80 -6.39 -15.36 -3.72
C SER A 80 -5.50 -14.33 -4.38
N LEU A 81 -6.01 -13.12 -4.63
CA LEU A 81 -5.24 -12.01 -5.22
C LEU A 81 -3.99 -11.66 -4.38
N LEU A 82 -4.15 -11.57 -3.06
CA LEU A 82 -3.11 -11.11 -2.14
C LEU A 82 -2.13 -12.21 -1.71
N THR A 83 -2.44 -13.49 -1.94
CA THR A 83 -1.57 -14.61 -1.55
C THR A 83 -1.06 -15.44 -2.71
N GLN A 84 -1.44 -15.09 -3.94
CA GLN A 84 -1.08 -15.82 -5.18
C GLN A 84 -0.93 -14.82 -6.33
N GLY A 85 -0.37 -15.27 -7.45
CA GLY A 85 -0.28 -14.49 -8.68
C GLY A 85 0.79 -13.39 -8.67
N SER A 86 0.65 -12.46 -9.60
CA SER A 86 1.71 -11.50 -9.99
C SER A 86 2.20 -10.60 -8.84
N VAL A 87 1.34 -10.21 -7.91
CA VAL A 87 1.73 -9.37 -6.77
C VAL A 87 2.65 -10.15 -5.83
N MET A 88 2.29 -11.40 -5.48
CA MET A 88 3.12 -12.23 -4.60
C MET A 88 4.41 -12.70 -5.27
N GLU A 89 4.35 -13.02 -6.55
CA GLU A 89 5.54 -13.36 -7.34
C GLU A 89 6.52 -12.19 -7.38
N MET A 90 6.03 -10.97 -7.61
CA MET A 90 6.86 -9.76 -7.58
C MET A 90 7.43 -9.51 -6.18
N ALA A 91 6.61 -9.61 -5.13
CA ALA A 91 7.08 -9.46 -3.75
C ALA A 91 8.21 -10.47 -3.42
N ALA A 92 8.07 -11.72 -3.84
CA ALA A 92 9.12 -12.74 -3.67
C ALA A 92 10.42 -12.42 -4.44
N ILE A 93 10.30 -11.91 -5.68
CA ILE A 93 11.45 -11.45 -6.47
C ILE A 93 12.16 -10.29 -5.76
N LEU A 94 11.42 -9.32 -5.27
CA LEU A 94 11.97 -8.15 -4.60
C LEU A 94 12.64 -8.51 -3.26
N LEU A 95 12.02 -9.39 -2.47
CA LEU A 95 12.61 -9.91 -1.22
C LEU A 95 13.82 -10.82 -1.47
N GLY A 96 13.83 -11.52 -2.61
CA GLY A 96 14.84 -12.56 -2.89
C GLY A 96 14.57 -13.90 -2.21
N GLU A 97 13.36 -14.07 -1.66
CA GLU A 97 12.89 -15.28 -0.98
C GLU A 97 11.37 -15.43 -1.10
N GLU A 98 10.80 -16.53 -0.60
CA GLU A 98 9.34 -16.75 -0.60
C GLU A 98 8.64 -15.66 0.22
N ALA A 99 7.71 -14.94 -0.43
CA ALA A 99 6.89 -13.93 0.24
C ALA A 99 5.65 -14.56 0.89
N ARG A 100 5.27 -14.03 2.05
CA ARG A 100 4.05 -14.43 2.76
C ARG A 100 3.29 -13.21 3.25
N LEU A 101 1.98 -13.19 3.02
CA LEU A 101 1.12 -12.14 3.54
C LEU A 101 1.00 -12.26 5.06
N TYR A 102 1.35 -11.22 5.80
CA TYR A 102 1.18 -11.17 7.27
C TYR A 102 0.16 -10.12 7.71
N LYS A 103 -0.09 -9.12 6.88
CA LYS A 103 -1.10 -8.08 7.13
C LYS A 103 -1.63 -7.51 5.83
N GLU A 104 -2.91 -7.19 5.82
CA GLU A 104 -3.54 -6.48 4.70
C GLU A 104 -4.49 -5.38 5.20
N LYS A 105 -4.69 -4.39 4.35
CA LYS A 105 -5.64 -3.29 4.58
C LYS A 105 -6.17 -2.75 3.26
N ILE A 106 -7.43 -2.33 3.25
CA ILE A 106 -8.00 -1.46 2.21
C ILE A 106 -8.08 -0.05 2.81
N ASN A 107 -7.48 0.92 2.15
CA ASN A 107 -7.61 2.32 2.51
C ASN A 107 -8.59 2.99 1.54
N TYR A 108 -9.68 3.54 2.06
CA TYR A 108 -10.67 4.29 1.31
C TYR A 108 -10.33 5.78 1.41
N LYS A 109 -9.81 6.35 0.32
CA LYS A 109 -9.41 7.76 0.27
C LYS A 109 -10.53 8.59 -0.33
N LEU A 110 -11.45 9.00 0.54
CA LEU A 110 -12.59 9.86 0.16
C LEU A 110 -12.14 11.32 0.05
N ALA A 111 -12.85 12.09 -0.78
CA ALA A 111 -12.63 13.53 -0.88
C ALA A 111 -12.79 14.19 0.50
N GLY A 112 -11.82 15.02 0.90
CA GLY A 112 -11.77 15.65 2.21
C GLY A 112 -11.28 14.74 3.36
N GLY A 113 -10.90 13.49 3.07
CA GLY A 113 -10.29 12.58 4.04
C GLY A 113 -8.86 12.98 4.43
N ALA A 114 -8.43 12.56 5.61
CA ALA A 114 -7.11 12.85 6.13
C ALA A 114 -5.99 12.16 5.30
N GLY A 115 -4.85 12.82 5.16
CA GLY A 115 -3.61 12.23 4.65
C GLY A 115 -2.91 11.36 5.69
N TYR A 116 -1.87 10.66 5.26
CA TYR A 116 -0.94 9.98 6.14
C TYR A 116 0.33 10.80 6.29
N ALA A 117 0.76 11.01 7.53
CA ALA A 117 2.04 11.65 7.80
C ALA A 117 3.22 10.77 7.33
N PRO A 118 4.38 11.36 7.00
CA PRO A 118 5.58 10.62 6.64
C PRO A 118 5.97 9.59 7.70
N HIS A 119 6.12 8.32 7.30
CA HIS A 119 6.48 7.23 8.20
C HIS A 119 7.23 6.12 7.46
N GLN A 120 7.82 5.21 8.21
CA GLN A 120 8.34 3.93 7.75
C GLN A 120 7.55 2.83 8.43
N ASP A 121 7.17 1.78 7.70
CA ASP A 121 6.40 0.65 8.25
C ASP A 121 7.25 -0.23 9.17
N ALA A 122 8.55 -0.39 8.89
CA ALA A 122 9.45 -1.30 9.61
C ALA A 122 9.42 -1.16 11.13
N PRO A 123 9.44 0.05 11.73
CA PRO A 123 9.42 0.19 13.18
C PRO A 123 8.15 -0.32 13.85
N ALA A 124 7.04 -0.39 13.14
CA ALA A 124 5.79 -0.93 13.66
C ALA A 124 5.78 -2.47 13.74
N TYR A 125 6.74 -3.14 13.09
CA TYR A 125 6.82 -4.60 12.99
C TYR A 125 8.21 -5.14 13.41
N PRO A 126 8.69 -4.86 14.63
CA PRO A 126 10.06 -5.18 15.06
C PRO A 126 10.35 -6.69 15.18
N PHE A 127 9.35 -7.53 14.97
CA PHE A 127 9.43 -8.99 14.98
C PHE A 127 9.60 -9.60 13.58
N ILE A 128 9.70 -8.76 12.53
CA ILE A 128 9.91 -9.19 11.14
C ILE A 128 11.25 -8.62 10.66
N ASP A 129 12.16 -9.49 10.24
CA ASP A 129 13.51 -9.09 9.80
C ASP A 129 13.49 -8.37 8.44
N ALA A 130 12.61 -8.80 7.52
CA ALA A 130 12.43 -8.16 6.22
C ALA A 130 10.96 -8.19 5.81
N HIS A 131 10.45 -7.07 5.31
CA HIS A 131 9.13 -7.00 4.71
C HIS A 131 9.06 -6.00 3.55
N ILE A 132 8.06 -6.16 2.71
CA ILE A 132 7.69 -5.22 1.65
C ILE A 132 6.24 -4.81 1.85
N SER A 133 5.97 -3.51 1.73
CA SER A 133 4.60 -2.98 1.64
C SER A 133 4.21 -2.89 0.16
N CYS A 134 3.18 -3.62 -0.25
CA CYS A 134 2.63 -3.57 -1.61
C CYS A 134 1.33 -2.76 -1.60
N MET A 135 1.32 -1.60 -2.25
CA MET A 135 0.11 -0.81 -2.44
C MET A 135 -0.47 -1.05 -3.83
N ILE A 136 -1.53 -1.85 -3.91
CA ILE A 136 -2.26 -2.10 -5.15
C ILE A 136 -3.27 -0.98 -5.37
N ALA A 137 -3.14 -0.25 -6.47
CA ALA A 137 -4.05 0.83 -6.81
C ALA A 137 -5.39 0.27 -7.32
N VAL A 138 -6.47 0.48 -6.58
CA VAL A 138 -7.84 0.18 -6.99
C VAL A 138 -8.31 1.21 -8.01
N ASP A 139 -8.02 2.47 -7.76
CA ASP A 139 -8.30 3.62 -8.60
C ASP A 139 -7.03 4.40 -8.92
N ASP A 140 -7.12 5.22 -9.96
CA ASP A 140 -6.03 6.11 -10.33
C ASP A 140 -5.78 7.14 -9.23
N ALA A 141 -4.52 7.38 -8.90
CA ALA A 141 -4.11 8.42 -7.97
C ALA A 141 -2.98 9.27 -8.57
N ASP A 142 -3.13 10.57 -8.47
CA ASP A 142 -2.17 11.56 -8.91
C ASP A 142 -1.99 12.69 -7.87
N ALA A 143 -1.25 13.72 -8.21
CA ALA A 143 -0.99 14.83 -7.30
C ALA A 143 -2.27 15.64 -6.95
N GLU A 144 -3.32 15.58 -7.76
CA GLU A 144 -4.55 16.33 -7.53
C GLU A 144 -5.49 15.60 -6.56
N ASN A 145 -5.47 14.25 -6.58
CA ASN A 145 -6.33 13.42 -5.74
C ASN A 145 -5.59 12.65 -4.62
N GLY A 146 -4.29 12.92 -4.41
CA GLY A 146 -3.53 12.47 -3.25
C GLY A 146 -2.76 11.16 -3.46
N CYS A 147 -2.01 11.02 -4.54
CA CYS A 147 -1.05 9.92 -4.69
C CYS A 147 -0.02 9.92 -3.56
N LEU A 148 0.66 8.81 -3.36
CA LEU A 148 1.77 8.72 -2.42
C LEU A 148 2.94 9.59 -2.87
N GLU A 149 3.72 10.04 -1.89
CA GLU A 149 5.06 10.56 -2.09
C GLU A 149 6.05 9.62 -1.42
N VAL A 150 7.14 9.32 -2.11
CA VAL A 150 8.17 8.39 -1.66
C VAL A 150 9.53 9.06 -1.63
N VAL A 151 10.42 8.53 -0.78
CA VAL A 151 11.82 8.92 -0.73
C VAL A 151 12.66 7.75 -1.18
N GLY A 152 13.49 7.94 -2.20
CA GLY A 152 14.40 6.93 -2.74
C GLY A 152 15.73 6.81 -1.98
N GLU A 153 15.85 7.50 -0.86
CA GLU A 153 17.01 7.48 0.01
C GLU A 153 16.60 7.01 1.41
N CYS A 154 17.55 6.49 2.18
CA CYS A 154 17.32 6.11 3.59
C CYS A 154 16.37 4.89 3.80
N PHE A 155 16.08 4.09 2.80
CA PHE A 155 15.30 2.87 2.95
C PHE A 155 16.05 1.74 3.68
N ASP A 156 17.36 1.86 3.81
CA ASP A 156 18.29 0.92 4.45
C ASP A 156 18.46 1.16 5.96
N ARG A 157 17.79 2.16 6.52
CA ARG A 157 17.88 2.52 7.94
C ARG A 157 16.58 3.09 8.48
N VAL A 158 16.36 2.96 9.77
CA VAL A 158 15.27 3.63 10.47
C VAL A 158 15.63 5.09 10.70
N LEU A 159 14.75 5.98 10.29
CA LEU A 159 14.89 7.42 10.51
C LEU A 159 14.40 7.82 11.90
N PRO A 160 14.86 8.96 12.45
CA PRO A 160 14.33 9.50 13.71
C PRO A 160 12.81 9.70 13.65
N MET A 161 12.12 9.21 14.67
CA MET A 161 10.66 9.25 14.76
C MET A 161 10.21 10.02 16.00
N ASN A 162 9.08 10.68 15.87
CA ASN A 162 8.38 11.32 16.97
C ASN A 162 7.58 10.31 17.81
N GLU A 163 6.97 10.77 18.88
CA GLU A 163 6.24 9.93 19.84
C GLU A 163 5.02 9.20 19.25
N VAL A 164 4.50 9.66 18.11
CA VAL A 164 3.36 9.02 17.41
C VAL A 164 3.79 8.09 16.27
N GLY A 165 5.09 7.84 16.11
CA GLY A 165 5.63 6.91 15.13
C GLY A 165 5.71 7.47 13.70
N CYS A 166 5.68 8.79 13.55
CA CYS A 166 5.96 9.47 12.29
C CYS A 166 7.40 9.98 12.25
N ILE A 167 7.96 10.17 11.07
CA ILE A 167 9.30 10.75 10.91
C ILE A 167 9.29 12.19 11.47
N GLU A 168 10.33 12.57 12.18
CA GLU A 168 10.46 13.93 12.75
C GLU A 168 10.45 15.00 11.65
N ASP A 169 9.76 16.12 11.87
CA ASP A 169 9.60 17.22 10.90
C ASP A 169 10.95 17.77 10.40
N SER A 170 11.96 17.81 11.28
CA SER A 170 13.32 18.24 10.93
C SER A 170 13.98 17.34 9.88
N VAL A 171 13.66 16.03 9.91
CA VAL A 171 14.12 15.05 8.93
C VAL A 171 13.29 15.15 7.68
N VAL A 172 11.96 15.20 7.78
CA VAL A 172 11.01 15.30 6.64
C VAL A 172 11.39 16.44 5.70
N THR A 173 11.72 17.62 6.25
CA THR A 173 12.09 18.81 5.47
C THR A 173 13.44 18.69 4.76
N SER A 174 14.30 17.75 5.17
CA SER A 174 15.62 17.52 4.55
C SER A 174 15.59 16.45 3.43
N LEU A 175 14.47 15.72 3.29
CA LEU A 175 14.36 14.65 2.32
C LEU A 175 13.86 15.15 0.95
N VAL A 176 14.29 14.46 -0.11
CA VAL A 176 13.81 14.71 -1.48
C VAL A 176 12.63 13.80 -1.78
N TRP A 177 11.44 14.37 -1.78
CA TRP A 177 10.18 13.65 -2.02
C TRP A 177 9.90 13.54 -3.52
N THR A 178 9.41 12.39 -3.92
CA THR A 178 8.99 12.09 -5.29
C THR A 178 7.53 11.66 -5.26
N SER A 179 6.66 12.42 -5.93
CA SER A 179 5.26 12.01 -6.12
C SER A 179 5.20 10.73 -6.95
N ALA A 180 4.43 9.76 -6.50
CA ALA A 180 4.26 8.45 -7.10
C ALA A 180 2.82 8.28 -7.63
N PRO A 181 2.46 8.92 -8.76
CA PRO A 181 1.16 8.72 -9.38
C PRO A 181 1.04 7.27 -9.86
N VAL A 182 -0.13 6.68 -9.63
CA VAL A 182 -0.44 5.30 -9.99
C VAL A 182 -1.72 5.22 -10.81
N ARG A 183 -1.79 4.28 -11.71
CA ARG A 183 -3.03 3.87 -12.39
C ARG A 183 -3.60 2.64 -11.70
N SER A 184 -4.90 2.48 -11.79
CA SER A 184 -5.56 1.27 -11.32
C SER A 184 -4.91 0.01 -11.91
N GLY A 185 -4.68 -0.98 -11.06
CA GLY A 185 -3.96 -2.21 -11.40
C GLY A 185 -2.43 -2.14 -11.27
N GLN A 186 -1.87 -0.97 -11.01
CA GLN A 186 -0.45 -0.86 -10.66
C GLN A 186 -0.23 -1.13 -9.17
N THR A 187 0.94 -1.64 -8.84
CA THR A 187 1.41 -1.84 -7.46
C THR A 187 2.69 -1.05 -7.24
N LEU A 188 2.68 -0.22 -6.21
CA LEU A 188 3.84 0.51 -5.69
C LEU A 188 4.38 -0.21 -4.48
#